data_0ac4e9e389708824e92c18c90977571c
#
_entry.id   0ac4e9e389708824e92c18c90977571c
#
_cell.length_a   1.000
_cell.length_b   1.000
_cell.length_c   1.000
_cell.angle_alpha   90.00
_cell.angle_beta   90.00
_cell.angle_gamma   90.00
#
_symmetry.space_group_name_H-M   'P 1'
#
loop_
_entity.id
_entity.type
_entity.pdbx_description
1 polymer ?
#
loop_
_entity_poly.entity_id
_entity_poly.type
_entity_poly.pdbx_seq_one_letter_code
_entity_poly.pdbx_strand_id
1 'polypeptide(L)'
;MVRIAICDDDEKETGMAEEVVKECCRREQKICECRAYSSSKALLYEVEEGEYFDILLLDIEMPELDGMALTGEIKRYLPDALVIFVTSYEKYVFKAFEMQPFRFVPKKCREEMLPAAVTEAMRLAFDRDGKYYVAENQRMLEKIPLRSITYIWHQEKYAYIEKTNGEHTKVRRTLRQVYKGLPQEDFIWMDRGCIVNLSQIARIDGEELILTDGTRLNVSRDRLTELKNRVREYWMEKEGLR
;
A
#
# COMPACT_ATOMS: atom_id res chain seq x y z
N MET A 1 -9.52 -0.91 8.53
CA MET A 1 -9.74 -2.37 8.42
C MET A 1 -8.63 -2.92 7.53
N VAL A 2 -7.85 -3.86 8.01
CA VAL A 2 -6.74 -4.45 7.23
C VAL A 2 -7.29 -5.51 6.28
N ARG A 3 -6.86 -5.49 5.02
CA ARG A 3 -7.26 -6.44 3.98
C ARG A 3 -6.11 -7.38 3.66
N ILE A 4 -6.38 -8.67 3.71
CA ILE A 4 -5.38 -9.72 3.60
C ILE A 4 -5.78 -10.65 2.44
N ALA A 5 -4.89 -10.86 1.47
CA ALA A 5 -5.04 -11.91 0.47
C ALA A 5 -4.15 -13.10 0.82
N ILE A 6 -4.69 -14.30 0.63
CA ILE A 6 -3.97 -15.56 0.74
C ILE A 6 -4.03 -16.22 -0.62
N CYS A 7 -2.88 -16.62 -1.18
CA CYS A 7 -2.83 -17.29 -2.47
C CYS A 7 -1.94 -18.53 -2.40
N ASP A 8 -2.55 -19.69 -2.63
CA ASP A 8 -1.92 -21.01 -2.66
C ASP A 8 -2.80 -21.91 -3.53
N ASP A 9 -2.24 -22.72 -4.41
CA ASP A 9 -3.02 -23.63 -5.27
C ASP A 9 -3.59 -24.85 -4.51
N ASP A 10 -3.13 -25.10 -3.29
CA ASP A 10 -3.72 -26.08 -2.37
C ASP A 10 -4.75 -25.42 -1.44
N GLU A 11 -6.03 -25.73 -1.65
CA GLU A 11 -7.15 -25.23 -0.82
C GLU A 11 -7.00 -25.56 0.67
N LYS A 12 -6.30 -26.65 1.04
CA LYS A 12 -6.04 -26.96 2.45
C LYS A 12 -5.05 -25.96 3.06
N GLU A 13 -4.04 -25.57 2.29
CA GLU A 13 -3.04 -24.60 2.72
C GLU A 13 -3.66 -23.21 2.89
N THR A 14 -4.52 -22.79 1.94
CA THR A 14 -5.27 -21.52 2.08
C THR A 14 -6.18 -21.56 3.31
N GLY A 15 -6.92 -22.64 3.54
CA GLY A 15 -7.79 -22.80 4.72
C GLY A 15 -7.01 -22.73 6.05
N MET A 16 -5.86 -23.40 6.14
CA MET A 16 -5.03 -23.34 7.33
C MET A 16 -4.45 -21.93 7.57
N ALA A 17 -4.04 -21.23 6.52
CA ALA A 17 -3.56 -19.86 6.64
C ALA A 17 -4.68 -18.89 7.06
N GLU A 18 -5.91 -19.07 6.53
CA GLU A 18 -7.09 -18.31 6.96
C GLU A 18 -7.39 -18.49 8.46
N GLU A 19 -7.31 -19.71 8.98
CA GLU A 19 -7.53 -19.97 10.40
C GLU A 19 -6.51 -19.22 11.26
N VAL A 20 -5.25 -19.24 10.87
CA VAL A 20 -4.20 -18.48 11.58
C VAL A 20 -4.51 -16.98 11.55
N VAL A 21 -4.89 -16.42 10.39
CA VAL A 21 -5.25 -15.01 10.26
C VAL A 21 -6.44 -14.67 11.16
N LYS A 22 -7.51 -15.47 11.13
CA LYS A 22 -8.72 -15.28 11.97
C LYS A 22 -8.39 -15.32 13.45
N GLU A 23 -7.49 -16.23 13.87
CA GLU A 23 -7.04 -16.31 15.26
C GLU A 23 -6.22 -15.08 15.67
N CYS A 24 -5.27 -14.62 14.82
CA CYS A 24 -4.51 -13.40 15.06
C CYS A 24 -5.44 -12.18 15.18
N CYS A 25 -6.44 -12.05 14.30
CA CYS A 25 -7.43 -10.97 14.37
C CYS A 25 -8.20 -10.97 15.69
N ARG A 26 -8.63 -12.17 16.16
CA ARG A 26 -9.33 -12.30 17.46
C ARG A 26 -8.43 -11.90 18.63
N ARG A 27 -7.20 -12.39 18.66
CA ARG A 27 -6.23 -12.09 19.74
C ARG A 27 -5.90 -10.61 19.83
N GLU A 28 -5.70 -9.97 18.69
CA GLU A 28 -5.39 -8.54 18.59
C GLU A 28 -6.64 -7.64 18.68
N GLN A 29 -7.85 -8.22 18.78
CA GLN A 29 -9.13 -7.50 18.77
C GLN A 29 -9.26 -6.56 17.56
N LYS A 30 -8.75 -6.98 16.40
CA LYS A 30 -8.70 -6.21 15.17
C LYS A 30 -9.67 -6.79 14.13
N ILE A 31 -10.33 -5.91 13.38
CA ILE A 31 -11.19 -6.31 12.27
C ILE A 31 -10.34 -6.37 10.99
N CYS A 32 -10.30 -7.55 10.37
CA CYS A 32 -9.62 -7.78 9.10
C CYS A 32 -10.60 -8.42 8.11
N GLU A 33 -10.41 -8.10 6.83
CA GLU A 33 -11.02 -8.83 5.73
C GLU A 33 -9.96 -9.78 5.16
N CYS A 34 -10.30 -11.05 5.02
CA CYS A 34 -9.40 -12.07 4.46
C CYS A 34 -10.07 -12.69 3.23
N ARG A 35 -9.34 -12.76 2.11
CA ARG A 35 -9.78 -13.44 0.88
C ARG A 35 -8.74 -14.47 0.47
N ALA A 36 -9.21 -15.66 0.14
CA ALA A 36 -8.39 -16.77 -0.34
C ALA A 36 -8.52 -16.95 -1.85
N TYR A 37 -7.41 -17.24 -2.50
CA TYR A 37 -7.28 -17.46 -3.93
C TYR A 37 -6.52 -18.76 -4.18
N SER A 38 -7.07 -19.62 -5.03
CA SER A 38 -6.40 -20.83 -5.51
C SER A 38 -5.65 -20.61 -6.84
N SER A 39 -5.62 -19.36 -7.34
CA SER A 39 -4.95 -18.99 -8.58
C SER A 39 -4.27 -17.63 -8.45
N SER A 40 -2.99 -17.61 -8.77
CA SER A 40 -2.18 -16.38 -8.83
C SER A 40 -2.74 -15.36 -9.83
N LYS A 41 -3.26 -15.84 -10.97
CA LYS A 41 -3.89 -14.97 -11.97
C LYS A 41 -5.18 -14.34 -11.48
N ALA A 42 -6.00 -15.08 -10.70
CA ALA A 42 -7.23 -14.53 -10.13
C ALA A 42 -6.93 -13.39 -9.15
N LEU A 43 -5.93 -13.57 -8.28
CA LEU A 43 -5.49 -12.50 -7.38
C LEU A 43 -4.94 -11.30 -8.15
N LEU A 44 -4.09 -11.54 -9.16
CA LEU A 44 -3.53 -10.45 -9.97
C LEU A 44 -4.63 -9.66 -10.68
N TYR A 45 -5.59 -10.35 -11.30
CA TYR A 45 -6.72 -9.72 -11.98
C TYR A 45 -7.53 -8.80 -11.05
N GLU A 46 -7.86 -9.24 -9.82
CA GLU A 46 -8.57 -8.38 -8.87
C GLU A 46 -7.76 -7.15 -8.47
N VAL A 47 -6.44 -7.29 -8.31
CA VAL A 47 -5.56 -6.16 -8.01
C VAL A 47 -5.50 -5.18 -9.20
N GLU A 48 -5.45 -5.67 -10.43
CA GLU A 48 -5.51 -4.85 -11.66
C GLU A 48 -6.85 -4.10 -11.79
N GLU A 49 -7.96 -4.72 -11.35
CA GLU A 49 -9.29 -4.09 -11.30
C GLU A 49 -9.47 -3.12 -10.10
N GLY A 50 -8.40 -2.90 -9.32
CA GLY A 50 -8.38 -1.89 -8.25
C GLY A 50 -8.65 -2.43 -6.86
N GLU A 51 -8.73 -3.76 -6.66
CA GLU A 51 -8.78 -4.32 -5.33
C GLU A 51 -7.48 -4.08 -4.58
N TYR A 52 -7.60 -3.76 -3.30
CA TYR A 52 -6.48 -3.38 -2.46
C TYR A 52 -6.29 -4.38 -1.32
N PHE A 53 -5.03 -4.78 -1.09
CA PHE A 53 -4.63 -5.61 0.03
C PHE A 53 -3.43 -4.99 0.77
N ASP A 54 -3.47 -5.04 2.10
CA ASP A 54 -2.37 -4.58 2.96
C ASP A 54 -1.31 -5.65 3.15
N ILE A 55 -1.76 -6.91 3.18
CA ILE A 55 -0.92 -8.08 3.46
C ILE A 55 -1.23 -9.16 2.43
N LEU A 56 -0.19 -9.76 1.89
CA LEU A 56 -0.26 -10.87 0.94
C LEU A 56 0.45 -12.08 1.56
N LEU A 57 -0.27 -13.17 1.77
CA LEU A 57 0.29 -14.48 2.11
C LEU A 57 0.36 -15.30 0.83
N LEU A 58 1.54 -15.58 0.32
CA LEU A 58 1.72 -16.19 -0.99
C LEU A 58 2.55 -17.48 -0.90
N ASP A 59 2.10 -18.56 -1.52
CA ASP A 59 3.02 -19.63 -1.86
C ASP A 59 3.93 -19.18 -3.02
N ILE A 60 5.11 -19.76 -3.09
CA ILE A 60 6.06 -19.50 -4.17
C ILE A 60 5.76 -20.42 -5.36
N GLU A 61 5.60 -21.71 -5.15
CA GLU A 61 5.34 -22.64 -6.25
C GLU A 61 3.83 -22.77 -6.52
N MET A 62 3.35 -22.00 -7.45
CA MET A 62 1.99 -22.07 -7.97
C MET A 62 2.00 -22.28 -9.49
N PRO A 63 0.98 -22.97 -10.06
CA PRO A 63 0.82 -23.06 -11.50
C PRO A 63 0.71 -21.68 -12.17
N GLU A 64 1.15 -21.59 -13.43
CA GLU A 64 1.02 -20.43 -14.31
C GLU A 64 1.90 -19.23 -13.93
N LEU A 65 1.75 -18.66 -12.75
CA LEU A 65 2.54 -17.53 -12.25
C LEU A 65 3.00 -17.84 -10.82
N ASP A 66 4.31 -18.00 -10.63
CA ASP A 66 4.87 -18.24 -9.30
C ASP A 66 4.72 -17.03 -8.36
N GLY A 67 4.77 -17.27 -7.05
CA GLY A 67 4.55 -16.22 -6.04
C GLY A 67 5.55 -15.07 -6.11
N MET A 68 6.77 -15.31 -6.60
CA MET A 68 7.76 -14.24 -6.77
C MET A 68 7.41 -13.35 -7.96
N ALA A 69 7.09 -13.95 -9.11
CA ALA A 69 6.65 -13.22 -10.29
C ALA A 69 5.34 -12.45 -10.00
N LEU A 70 4.38 -13.10 -9.30
CA LEU A 70 3.15 -12.47 -8.83
C LEU A 70 3.44 -11.25 -7.94
N THR A 71 4.39 -11.37 -7.01
CA THR A 71 4.81 -10.25 -6.15
C THR A 71 5.32 -9.08 -6.98
N GLY A 72 6.15 -9.35 -8.00
CA GLY A 72 6.69 -8.31 -8.88
C GLY A 72 5.60 -7.54 -9.62
N GLU A 73 4.57 -8.25 -10.11
CA GLU A 73 3.43 -7.60 -10.78
C GLU A 73 2.55 -6.82 -9.79
N ILE A 74 2.16 -7.44 -8.67
CA ILE A 74 1.31 -6.80 -7.65
C ILE A 74 1.96 -5.54 -7.07
N LYS A 75 3.28 -5.54 -6.85
CA LYS A 75 3.99 -4.38 -6.30
C LYS A 75 3.94 -3.13 -7.19
N ARG A 76 3.59 -3.25 -8.47
CA ARG A 76 3.35 -2.11 -9.36
C ARG A 76 2.07 -1.36 -8.98
N TYR A 77 1.06 -2.08 -8.48
CA TYR A 77 -0.24 -1.55 -8.07
C TYR A 77 -0.31 -1.29 -6.57
N LEU A 78 0.31 -2.18 -5.78
CA LEU A 78 0.31 -2.17 -4.31
C LEU A 78 1.75 -2.14 -3.78
N PRO A 79 2.50 -1.05 -3.96
CA PRO A 79 3.91 -0.97 -3.56
C PRO A 79 4.11 -1.20 -2.06
N ASP A 80 3.16 -0.79 -1.24
CA ASP A 80 3.21 -0.88 0.23
C ASP A 80 2.68 -2.19 0.81
N ALA A 81 2.11 -3.10 0.00
CA ALA A 81 1.60 -4.37 0.49
C ALA A 81 2.71 -5.19 1.15
N LEU A 82 2.46 -5.69 2.36
CA LEU A 82 3.41 -6.55 3.08
C LEU A 82 3.31 -7.98 2.56
N VAL A 83 4.37 -8.49 1.96
CA VAL A 83 4.41 -9.85 1.39
C VAL A 83 5.02 -10.81 2.39
N ILE A 84 4.29 -11.87 2.71
CA ILE A 84 4.77 -13.01 3.51
C ILE A 84 4.73 -14.23 2.59
N PHE A 85 5.90 -14.77 2.26
CA PHE A 85 5.95 -16.05 1.57
C PHE A 85 5.73 -17.20 2.54
N VAL A 86 4.79 -18.10 2.20
CA VAL A 86 4.50 -19.33 2.97
C VAL A 86 4.70 -20.50 2.03
N THR A 87 5.83 -21.18 2.09
CA THR A 87 6.19 -22.19 1.08
C THR A 87 6.91 -23.40 1.66
N SER A 88 6.78 -24.54 0.96
CA SER A 88 7.53 -25.75 1.26
C SER A 88 8.99 -25.72 0.73
N TYR A 89 9.33 -24.74 -0.11
CA TYR A 89 10.57 -24.73 -0.87
C TYR A 89 11.61 -23.75 -0.32
N GLU A 90 12.36 -24.21 0.68
CA GLU A 90 13.42 -23.41 1.31
C GLU A 90 14.57 -22.99 0.34
N LYS A 91 14.74 -23.69 -0.78
CA LYS A 91 15.73 -23.31 -1.81
C LYS A 91 15.53 -21.94 -2.41
N TYR A 92 14.31 -21.40 -2.34
CA TYR A 92 13.98 -20.06 -2.86
C TYR A 92 14.24 -18.92 -1.87
N VAL A 93 14.62 -19.22 -0.63
CA VAL A 93 14.88 -18.20 0.39
C VAL A 93 15.81 -17.10 -0.13
N PHE A 94 16.98 -17.50 -0.71
CA PHE A 94 17.95 -16.52 -1.21
C PHE A 94 17.40 -15.68 -2.37
N LYS A 95 16.68 -16.29 -3.30
CA LYS A 95 16.06 -15.57 -4.42
C LYS A 95 14.90 -14.68 -3.97
N ALA A 96 14.12 -15.14 -3.00
CA ALA A 96 13.03 -14.38 -2.42
C ALA A 96 13.51 -13.10 -1.71
N PHE A 97 14.72 -13.09 -1.15
CA PHE A 97 15.31 -11.88 -0.55
C PHE A 97 15.49 -10.73 -1.54
N GLU A 98 15.68 -11.01 -2.84
CA GLU A 98 15.76 -9.98 -3.88
C GLU A 98 14.45 -9.20 -4.01
N MET A 99 13.31 -9.82 -3.65
CA MET A 99 11.98 -9.20 -3.65
C MET A 99 11.67 -8.43 -2.37
N GLN A 100 12.60 -8.44 -1.40
CA GLN A 100 12.45 -7.81 -0.08
C GLN A 100 11.09 -8.14 0.58
N PRO A 101 10.73 -9.44 0.74
CA PRO A 101 9.50 -9.80 1.42
C PRO A 101 9.54 -9.34 2.87
N PHE A 102 8.38 -9.07 3.43
CA PHE A 102 8.26 -8.75 4.85
C PHE A 102 8.71 -9.93 5.72
N ARG A 103 8.29 -11.15 5.36
CA ARG A 103 8.71 -12.39 6.03
C ARG A 103 8.72 -13.56 5.05
N PHE A 104 9.50 -14.59 5.41
CA PHE A 104 9.52 -15.89 4.77
C PHE A 104 9.21 -16.94 5.83
N VAL A 105 8.19 -17.76 5.59
CA VAL A 105 7.70 -18.80 6.52
C VAL A 105 7.70 -20.14 5.81
N PRO A 106 8.58 -21.08 6.18
CA PRO A 106 8.49 -22.46 5.68
C PRO A 106 7.17 -23.10 6.14
N LYS A 107 6.46 -23.79 5.23
CA LYS A 107 5.17 -24.47 5.57
C LYS A 107 5.34 -25.45 6.75
N LYS A 108 6.48 -26.12 6.87
CA LYS A 108 6.79 -27.02 8.01
C LYS A 108 6.89 -26.30 9.37
N CYS A 109 7.19 -25.00 9.39
CA CYS A 109 7.27 -24.17 10.60
C CYS A 109 6.09 -23.21 10.72
N ARG A 110 5.03 -23.42 9.95
CA ARG A 110 3.88 -22.51 9.87
C ARG A 110 3.24 -22.25 11.24
N GLU A 111 2.97 -23.31 12.02
CA GLU A 111 2.29 -23.20 13.31
C GLU A 111 3.05 -22.28 14.29
N GLU A 112 4.37 -22.27 14.21
CA GLU A 112 5.22 -21.47 15.07
C GLU A 112 5.46 -20.05 14.51
N MET A 113 5.77 -19.94 13.21
CA MET A 113 6.28 -18.70 12.62
C MET A 113 5.17 -17.82 12.03
N LEU A 114 4.12 -18.41 11.43
CA LEU A 114 3.11 -17.63 10.71
C LEU A 114 2.28 -16.73 11.66
N PRO A 115 1.86 -17.15 12.86
CA PRO A 115 1.13 -16.26 13.76
C PRO A 115 1.92 -15.01 14.13
N ALA A 116 3.20 -15.13 14.39
CA ALA A 116 4.07 -13.99 14.72
C ALA A 116 4.23 -13.05 13.50
N ALA A 117 4.47 -13.61 12.31
CA ALA A 117 4.61 -12.85 11.08
C ALA A 117 3.32 -12.08 10.72
N VAL A 118 2.15 -12.74 10.83
CA VAL A 118 0.85 -12.12 10.57
C VAL A 118 0.56 -11.03 11.59
N THR A 119 0.77 -11.28 12.88
CA THR A 119 0.52 -10.29 13.94
C THR A 119 1.38 -9.03 13.74
N GLU A 120 2.67 -9.20 13.41
CA GLU A 120 3.56 -8.08 13.16
C GLU A 120 3.15 -7.31 11.89
N ALA A 121 2.82 -8.01 10.80
CA ALA A 121 2.32 -7.39 9.57
C ALA A 121 1.02 -6.62 9.81
N MET A 122 0.07 -7.22 10.54
CA MET A 122 -1.17 -6.55 10.93
C MET A 122 -0.92 -5.28 11.72
N ARG A 123 -0.02 -5.32 12.71
CA ARG A 123 0.32 -4.12 13.50
C ARG A 123 0.83 -3.00 12.59
N LEU A 124 1.78 -3.31 11.70
CA LEU A 124 2.31 -2.32 10.76
C LEU A 124 1.24 -1.81 9.79
N ALA A 125 0.38 -2.70 9.27
CA ALA A 125 -0.73 -2.31 8.41
C ALA A 125 -1.75 -1.43 9.15
N PHE A 126 -2.08 -1.74 10.41
CA PHE A 126 -2.98 -0.91 11.22
C PHE A 126 -2.36 0.44 11.57
N ASP A 127 -1.07 0.51 11.85
CA ASP A 127 -0.38 1.77 12.12
C ASP A 127 -0.37 2.66 10.86
N ARG A 128 -0.26 2.05 9.67
CA ARG A 128 -0.44 2.73 8.38
C ARG A 128 -1.90 3.10 8.12
N ASP A 129 -2.85 2.21 8.45
CA ASP A 129 -4.30 2.40 8.25
C ASP A 129 -4.90 3.40 9.26
N GLY A 130 -4.23 3.67 10.38
CA GLY A 130 -4.65 4.63 11.40
C GLY A 130 -4.67 6.10 10.96
N LYS A 131 -4.10 6.43 9.81
CA LYS A 131 -4.01 7.79 9.28
C LYS A 131 -5.07 8.02 8.20
N TYR A 132 -6.08 8.82 8.53
CA TYR A 132 -7.15 9.20 7.59
C TYR A 132 -7.30 10.71 7.50
N TYR A 133 -7.71 11.18 6.35
CA TYR A 133 -8.31 12.48 6.19
C TYR A 133 -9.84 12.34 6.22
N VAL A 134 -10.52 13.15 7.04
CA VAL A 134 -11.97 13.17 7.06
C VAL A 134 -12.45 14.32 6.16
N ALA A 135 -13.00 13.95 5.02
CA ALA A 135 -13.63 14.86 4.09
C ALA A 135 -15.10 15.02 4.46
N GLU A 136 -15.51 16.25 4.78
CA GLU A 136 -16.86 16.56 5.20
C GLU A 136 -17.42 17.75 4.43
N ASN A 137 -18.66 17.63 3.98
CA ASN A 137 -19.49 18.73 3.50
C ASN A 137 -20.94 18.48 3.93
N GLN A 138 -21.88 19.37 3.57
CA GLN A 138 -23.30 19.28 3.99
C GLN A 138 -24.01 17.96 3.59
N ARG A 139 -23.48 17.20 2.64
CA ARG A 139 -24.12 15.99 2.08
C ARG A 139 -23.27 14.74 2.19
N MET A 140 -22.00 14.88 2.59
CA MET A 140 -21.03 13.77 2.56
C MET A 140 -20.13 13.85 3.79
N LEU A 141 -19.92 12.68 4.40
CA LEU A 141 -18.87 12.42 5.37
C LEU A 141 -18.10 11.19 4.86
N GLU A 142 -16.86 11.40 4.47
CA GLU A 142 -16.00 10.35 3.90
C GLU A 142 -14.70 10.26 4.69
N LYS A 143 -14.32 9.03 5.02
CA LYS A 143 -13.04 8.69 5.64
C LYS A 143 -12.08 8.22 4.55
N ILE A 144 -11.12 9.06 4.17
CA ILE A 144 -10.16 8.80 3.09
C ILE A 144 -8.84 8.33 3.71
N PRO A 145 -8.39 7.09 3.45
CA PRO A 145 -7.07 6.65 3.87
C PRO A 145 -5.99 7.57 3.28
N LEU A 146 -5.05 8.07 4.09
CA LEU A 146 -4.02 8.99 3.60
C LEU A 146 -3.17 8.38 2.48
N ARG A 147 -2.92 7.07 2.56
CA ARG A 147 -2.18 6.30 1.54
C ARG A 147 -2.88 6.25 0.19
N SER A 148 -4.22 6.37 0.15
CA SER A 148 -4.98 6.40 -1.10
C SER A 148 -4.99 7.78 -1.76
N ILE A 149 -4.50 8.81 -1.09
CA ILE A 149 -4.44 10.16 -1.65
C ILE A 149 -3.15 10.27 -2.46
N THR A 150 -3.26 10.59 -3.75
CA THR A 150 -2.12 10.82 -4.63
C THR A 150 -1.67 12.27 -4.57
N TYR A 151 -2.55 13.20 -4.89
CA TYR A 151 -2.32 14.63 -4.77
C TYR A 151 -3.65 15.36 -4.51
N ILE A 152 -3.56 16.63 -4.13
CA ILE A 152 -4.71 17.47 -3.83
C ILE A 152 -4.51 18.80 -4.55
N TRP A 153 -5.48 19.19 -5.35
CA TRP A 153 -5.44 20.43 -6.09
C TRP A 153 -6.71 21.27 -5.83
N HIS A 154 -6.75 22.51 -6.31
CA HIS A 154 -7.92 23.35 -6.10
C HIS A 154 -8.42 23.94 -7.41
N GLN A 155 -9.73 24.11 -7.46
CA GLN A 155 -10.41 24.89 -8.48
C GLN A 155 -11.47 25.74 -7.81
N GLU A 156 -11.38 27.06 -7.98
CA GLU A 156 -12.27 28.04 -7.37
C GLU A 156 -12.32 27.93 -5.84
N LYS A 157 -13.46 27.47 -5.30
CA LYS A 157 -13.73 27.33 -3.85
C LYS A 157 -13.62 25.90 -3.33
N TYR A 158 -13.14 24.99 -4.18
CA TYR A 158 -13.13 23.57 -3.88
C TYR A 158 -11.72 23.01 -3.95
N ALA A 159 -11.38 22.13 -3.00
CA ALA A 159 -10.26 21.23 -3.08
C ALA A 159 -10.74 19.89 -3.63
N TYR A 160 -9.94 19.31 -4.50
CA TYR A 160 -10.12 17.99 -5.10
C TYR A 160 -9.03 17.08 -4.56
N ILE A 161 -9.42 16.00 -3.92
CA ILE A 161 -8.53 15.00 -3.33
C ILE A 161 -8.51 13.81 -4.28
N GLU A 162 -7.46 13.68 -5.07
CA GLU A 162 -7.28 12.58 -6.03
C GLU A 162 -6.82 11.32 -5.30
N LYS A 163 -7.37 10.17 -5.72
CA LYS A 163 -7.12 8.87 -5.09
C LYS A 163 -6.45 7.91 -6.08
N THR A 164 -5.73 6.93 -5.55
CA THR A 164 -5.02 5.89 -6.33
C THR A 164 -5.91 5.07 -7.25
N ASN A 165 -7.21 4.99 -6.97
CA ASN A 165 -8.19 4.31 -7.83
C ASN A 165 -8.75 5.20 -8.97
N GLY A 166 -8.19 6.40 -9.18
CA GLY A 166 -8.64 7.35 -10.19
C GLY A 166 -9.90 8.13 -9.84
N GLU A 167 -10.49 7.88 -8.67
CA GLU A 167 -11.60 8.71 -8.16
C GLU A 167 -11.09 9.96 -7.44
N HIS A 168 -11.95 10.95 -7.31
CA HIS A 168 -11.65 12.11 -6.49
C HIS A 168 -12.79 12.47 -5.52
N THR A 169 -12.42 13.08 -4.41
CA THR A 169 -13.36 13.64 -3.44
C THR A 169 -13.28 15.17 -3.47
N LYS A 170 -14.43 15.82 -3.71
CA LYS A 170 -14.55 17.26 -3.76
C LYS A 170 -15.03 17.80 -2.43
N VAL A 171 -14.25 18.71 -1.83
CA VAL A 171 -14.58 19.39 -0.57
C VAL A 171 -14.56 20.90 -0.73
N ARG A 172 -15.50 21.62 -0.06
CA ARG A 172 -15.54 23.08 -0.05
C ARG A 172 -14.60 23.62 1.02
N ARG A 173 -13.31 23.46 0.78
CA ARG A 173 -12.21 23.91 1.66
C ARG A 173 -11.09 24.48 0.81
N THR A 174 -10.32 25.41 1.38
CA THR A 174 -9.06 25.84 0.77
C THR A 174 -7.98 24.76 0.95
N LEU A 175 -6.97 24.71 0.09
CA LEU A 175 -5.86 23.78 0.25
C LEU A 175 -5.15 23.94 1.60
N ARG A 176 -5.03 25.16 2.13
CA ARG A 176 -4.47 25.39 3.47
C ARG A 176 -5.29 24.73 4.58
N GLN A 177 -6.62 24.74 4.47
CA GLN A 177 -7.48 24.06 5.44
C GLN A 177 -7.36 22.54 5.34
N VAL A 178 -7.25 22.01 4.11
CA VAL A 178 -7.00 20.59 3.90
C VAL A 178 -5.64 20.19 4.45
N TYR A 179 -4.58 20.94 4.11
CA TYR A 179 -3.20 20.65 4.53
C TYR A 179 -3.02 20.63 6.05
N LYS A 180 -3.75 21.49 6.78
CA LYS A 180 -3.74 21.48 8.26
C LYS A 180 -4.27 20.17 8.87
N GLY A 181 -5.11 19.44 8.15
CA GLY A 181 -5.64 18.14 8.56
C GLY A 181 -4.82 16.95 8.09
N LEU A 182 -3.71 17.18 7.38
CA LEU A 182 -2.80 16.16 6.85
C LEU A 182 -1.52 16.11 7.68
N PRO A 183 -0.89 14.94 7.85
CA PRO A 183 0.43 14.84 8.44
C PRO A 183 1.45 15.48 7.50
N GLN A 184 2.13 16.52 7.98
CA GLN A 184 3.05 17.32 7.17
C GLN A 184 4.35 16.57 6.85
N GLU A 185 4.63 15.49 7.55
CA GLU A 185 5.71 14.55 7.25
C GLU A 185 5.46 13.72 5.99
N ASP A 186 4.18 13.47 5.63
CA ASP A 186 3.79 12.62 4.50
C ASP A 186 3.32 13.45 3.28
N PHE A 187 3.05 14.75 3.44
CA PHE A 187 2.54 15.62 2.37
C PHE A 187 3.38 16.88 2.18
N ILE A 188 3.57 17.29 0.94
CA ILE A 188 4.33 18.49 0.60
C ILE A 188 3.55 19.39 -0.37
N TRP A 189 3.71 20.71 -0.21
CA TRP A 189 3.30 21.69 -1.22
C TRP A 189 4.19 21.62 -2.44
N MET A 190 3.66 21.22 -3.58
CA MET A 190 4.36 21.27 -4.85
C MET A 190 4.43 22.74 -5.36
N ASP A 191 3.28 23.43 -5.27
CA ASP A 191 3.14 24.86 -5.55
C ASP A 191 1.97 25.47 -4.75
N ARG A 192 1.49 26.67 -5.12
CA ARG A 192 0.37 27.32 -4.45
C ARG A 192 -0.99 26.65 -4.70
N GLY A 193 -1.05 25.78 -5.69
CA GLY A 193 -2.27 25.12 -6.18
C GLY A 193 -2.31 23.61 -5.98
N CYS A 194 -1.21 23.00 -5.50
CA CYS A 194 -1.11 21.55 -5.42
C CYS A 194 -0.32 21.09 -4.19
N ILE A 195 -0.85 20.04 -3.53
CA ILE A 195 -0.21 19.28 -2.44
C ILE A 195 -0.05 17.86 -2.94
N VAL A 196 1.12 17.25 -2.73
CA VAL A 196 1.42 15.89 -3.17
C VAL A 196 1.72 15.01 -1.96
N ASN A 197 1.30 13.76 -2.02
CA ASN A 197 1.66 12.73 -1.06
C ASN A 197 3.04 12.18 -1.42
N LEU A 198 3.99 12.28 -0.50
CA LEU A 198 5.37 11.83 -0.69
C LEU A 198 5.47 10.32 -0.95
N SER A 199 4.58 9.51 -0.35
CA SER A 199 4.53 8.06 -0.56
C SER A 199 4.10 7.66 -1.97
N GLN A 200 3.46 8.57 -2.70
CA GLN A 200 2.95 8.32 -4.06
C GLN A 200 3.89 8.84 -5.15
N ILE A 201 5.07 9.33 -4.78
CA ILE A 201 6.06 9.81 -5.75
C ILE A 201 6.92 8.64 -6.22
N ALA A 202 6.82 8.28 -7.51
CA ALA A 202 7.64 7.25 -8.12
C ALA A 202 9.02 7.79 -8.53
N ARG A 203 9.08 8.99 -9.14
CA ARG A 203 10.34 9.63 -9.56
C ARG A 203 10.15 11.11 -9.85
N ILE A 204 11.29 11.83 -9.88
CA ILE A 204 11.38 13.21 -10.39
C ILE A 204 12.33 13.20 -11.57
N ASP A 205 11.85 13.59 -12.75
CA ASP A 205 12.60 13.63 -14.00
C ASP A 205 12.56 15.05 -14.58
N GLY A 206 13.70 15.75 -14.52
CA GLY A 206 13.74 17.17 -14.90
C GLY A 206 12.83 18.02 -14.02
N GLU A 207 11.83 18.65 -14.63
CA GLU A 207 10.79 19.48 -14.01
C GLU A 207 9.46 18.70 -13.85
N GLU A 208 9.45 17.38 -14.15
CA GLU A 208 8.28 16.53 -13.99
C GLU A 208 8.37 15.69 -12.72
N LEU A 209 7.30 15.68 -11.94
CA LEU A 209 7.02 14.74 -10.85
C LEU A 209 6.13 13.65 -11.39
N ILE A 210 6.54 12.39 -11.28
CA ILE A 210 5.80 11.22 -11.76
C ILE A 210 5.34 10.44 -10.54
N LEU A 211 4.02 10.25 -10.43
CA LEU A 211 3.40 9.48 -9.35
C LEU A 211 3.35 7.99 -9.68
N THR A 212 3.06 7.18 -8.69
CA THR A 212 2.98 5.70 -8.80
C THR A 212 1.88 5.24 -9.75
N ASP A 213 0.80 6.02 -9.90
CA ASP A 213 -0.30 5.79 -10.85
C ASP A 213 0.02 6.29 -12.29
N GLY A 214 1.24 6.79 -12.53
CA GLY A 214 1.67 7.34 -13.81
C GLY A 214 1.28 8.79 -14.04
N THR A 215 0.56 9.44 -13.14
CA THR A 215 0.22 10.87 -13.23
C THR A 215 1.50 11.71 -13.27
N ARG A 216 1.53 12.70 -14.15
CA ARG A 216 2.67 13.64 -14.31
C ARG A 216 2.25 15.04 -13.88
N LEU A 217 3.01 15.62 -12.99
CA LEU A 217 2.81 16.97 -12.47
C LEU A 217 4.05 17.83 -12.74
N ASN A 218 3.85 19.05 -13.27
CA ASN A 218 4.95 19.97 -13.53
C ASN A 218 5.36 20.70 -12.26
N VAL A 219 6.65 20.68 -11.96
CA VAL A 219 7.27 21.36 -10.81
C VAL A 219 7.99 22.62 -11.28
N SER A 220 7.74 23.75 -10.64
CA SER A 220 8.49 24.98 -10.92
C SER A 220 9.96 24.83 -10.50
N ARG A 221 10.88 25.45 -11.26
CA ARG A 221 12.32 25.39 -11.00
C ARG A 221 12.69 25.81 -9.60
N ASP A 222 12.04 26.84 -9.09
CA ASP A 222 12.30 27.40 -7.75
C ASP A 222 11.98 26.39 -6.63
N ARG A 223 11.05 25.46 -6.87
CA ARG A 223 10.64 24.45 -5.90
C ARG A 223 11.36 23.10 -6.06
N LEU A 224 11.97 22.87 -7.21
CA LEU A 224 12.52 21.56 -7.58
C LEU A 224 13.58 21.08 -6.58
N THR A 225 14.47 21.97 -6.13
CA THR A 225 15.54 21.62 -5.19
C THR A 225 14.98 21.24 -3.82
N GLU A 226 14.04 22.03 -3.29
CA GLU A 226 13.36 21.77 -2.03
C GLU A 226 12.60 20.43 -2.09
N LEU A 227 11.84 20.22 -3.17
CA LEU A 227 11.06 19.00 -3.38
C LEU A 227 11.98 17.77 -3.45
N LYS A 228 13.06 17.81 -4.25
CA LYS A 228 14.03 16.70 -4.34
C LYS A 228 14.67 16.34 -3.00
N ASN A 229 15.01 17.34 -2.20
CA ASN A 229 15.59 17.10 -0.87
C ASN A 229 14.56 16.44 0.05
N ARG A 230 13.34 16.95 0.07
CA ARG A 230 12.27 16.41 0.92
C ARG A 230 11.86 14.98 0.53
N VAL A 231 11.78 14.70 -0.78
CA VAL A 231 11.51 13.35 -1.30
C VAL A 231 12.65 12.39 -0.92
N ARG A 232 13.91 12.82 -1.06
CA ARG A 232 15.07 12.01 -0.65
C ARG A 232 15.05 11.69 0.84
N GLU A 233 14.80 12.69 1.70
CA GLU A 233 14.67 12.50 3.14
C GLU A 233 13.56 11.50 3.46
N TYR A 234 12.39 11.65 2.85
CA TYR A 234 11.25 10.75 3.04
C TYR A 234 11.61 9.31 2.68
N TRP A 235 12.23 9.08 1.51
CA TRP A 235 12.62 7.74 1.08
C TRP A 235 13.69 7.11 1.98
N MET A 236 14.65 7.91 2.48
CA MET A 236 15.65 7.40 3.43
C MET A 236 15.05 7.05 4.79
N GLU A 237 14.12 7.86 5.30
CA GLU A 237 13.51 7.66 6.62
C GLU A 237 12.44 6.56 6.63
N LYS A 238 11.59 6.52 5.61
CA LYS A 238 10.40 5.66 5.58
C LYS A 238 10.58 4.37 4.79
N GLU A 239 11.38 4.40 3.72
CA GLU A 239 11.56 3.28 2.80
C GLU A 239 12.89 2.57 2.97
N GLY A 240 13.76 3.06 3.85
CA GLY A 240 15.05 2.44 4.18
C GLY A 240 16.05 2.42 3.01
N LEU A 241 15.81 3.22 1.98
CA LEU A 241 16.72 3.38 0.84
C LEU A 241 17.98 4.15 1.30
N ARG A 242 19.12 3.46 1.29
CA ARG A 242 20.46 4.05 1.57
C ARG A 242 21.20 4.33 0.28
#